data_2a84f7edb350f40f33e369390a27a46f
#
_entry.id   2a84f7edb350f40f33e369390a27a46f
#
_cell.length_a   1.000
_cell.length_b   1.000
_cell.length_c   1.000
_cell.angle_alpha   90.00
_cell.angle_beta   90.00
_cell.angle_gamma   90.00
#
_symmetry.space_group_name_H-M   'P 1'
#
loop_
_entity.id
_entity.type
_entity.pdbx_description
1 polymer ?
#
loop_
_entity_poly.entity_id
_entity_poly.type
_entity_poly.pdbx_seq_one_letter_code
_entity_poly.pdbx_strand_id
1 'polypeptide(L)'
;MVDDYLLKVDKPLVVPVNKKVRIITTSNDVIHAFAVPSFGIKQDAIPGFVRDTWFRAEKIGDYRGQCQELCGKEHAYMPIHVKVVSAEDYAKWVDVEKKALAAKADDPSKVWTLQDISARGEKVYAANCAACHQATGKGAGPIKALDGAAVVLDADKGKEIAVLLNGQNNGAMPAWKQLSDTDLAAVITYTKNNWSNKTGQLVQPAEITAARGK
;
A
#
# COMPACT_ATOMS: atom_id res chain seq x y z
N MET A 1 23.19 -16.99 19.92
CA MET A 1 22.57 -17.27 18.61
C MET A 1 21.31 -16.42 18.55
N VAL A 2 21.03 -15.74 17.48
CA VAL A 2 19.79 -14.96 17.36
C VAL A 2 18.69 -15.96 16.99
N ASP A 3 17.69 -16.09 17.87
CA ASP A 3 16.54 -16.96 17.61
C ASP A 3 15.80 -16.51 16.35
N ASP A 4 15.43 -17.47 15.49
CA ASP A 4 14.75 -17.24 14.21
C ASP A 4 15.51 -16.32 13.21
N TYR A 5 16.84 -16.36 13.22
CA TYR A 5 17.64 -15.60 12.25
C TYR A 5 17.24 -15.94 10.81
N LEU A 6 16.94 -14.94 10.00
CA LEU A 6 16.41 -15.01 8.63
C LEU A 6 15.02 -15.69 8.50
N LEU A 7 14.37 -16.06 9.60
CA LEU A 7 13.03 -16.66 9.60
C LEU A 7 11.96 -15.72 10.15
N LYS A 8 12.35 -14.53 10.64
CA LYS A 8 11.41 -13.53 11.14
C LYS A 8 10.68 -12.86 9.98
N VAL A 9 9.39 -12.69 10.16
CA VAL A 9 8.52 -11.90 9.29
C VAL A 9 8.01 -10.69 10.08
N ASP A 10 7.63 -9.64 9.38
CA ASP A 10 6.98 -8.47 9.98
C ASP A 10 5.60 -8.81 10.54
N LYS A 11 4.87 -9.72 9.87
CA LYS A 11 3.54 -10.16 10.28
C LYS A 11 3.27 -11.60 9.85
N PRO A 12 3.02 -12.52 10.79
CA PRO A 12 2.67 -13.89 10.44
C PRO A 12 1.26 -13.98 9.82
N LEU A 13 1.06 -14.95 8.95
CA LEU A 13 -0.27 -15.34 8.49
C LEU A 13 -0.96 -16.16 9.60
N VAL A 14 -2.00 -15.60 10.21
CA VAL A 14 -2.75 -16.29 11.27
C VAL A 14 -3.95 -17.03 10.67
N VAL A 15 -4.10 -18.31 11.02
CA VAL A 15 -5.18 -19.16 10.51
C VAL A 15 -5.77 -20.04 11.62
N PRO A 16 -7.06 -20.40 11.53
CA PRO A 16 -7.69 -21.26 12.53
C PRO A 16 -7.36 -22.74 12.28
N VAL A 17 -7.17 -23.50 13.36
CA VAL A 17 -6.97 -24.95 13.31
C VAL A 17 -8.20 -25.67 12.73
N ASN A 18 -8.00 -26.80 12.05
CA ASN A 18 -9.04 -27.67 11.48
C ASN A 18 -10.00 -26.99 10.48
N LYS A 19 -9.64 -25.81 9.93
CA LYS A 19 -10.40 -25.16 8.86
C LYS A 19 -9.65 -25.26 7.53
N LYS A 20 -10.40 -25.39 6.46
CA LYS A 20 -9.87 -25.28 5.11
C LYS A 20 -9.52 -23.80 4.84
N VAL A 21 -8.25 -23.54 4.59
CA VAL A 21 -7.73 -22.20 4.27
C VAL A 21 -7.39 -22.19 2.78
N ARG A 22 -8.03 -21.32 2.02
CA ARG A 22 -7.69 -21.05 0.63
C ARG A 22 -6.65 -19.96 0.56
N ILE A 23 -5.54 -20.23 -0.11
CA ILE A 23 -4.48 -19.26 -0.40
C ILE A 23 -4.62 -18.84 -1.86
N ILE A 24 -4.66 -17.54 -2.08
CA ILE A 24 -4.67 -16.93 -3.42
C ILE A 24 -3.32 -16.23 -3.61
N THR A 25 -2.64 -16.53 -4.70
CA THR A 25 -1.31 -16.00 -4.99
C THR A 25 -1.30 -15.24 -6.32
N THR A 26 -0.55 -14.16 -6.34
CA THR A 26 -0.13 -13.42 -7.52
C THR A 26 1.19 -12.71 -7.22
N SER A 27 1.81 -12.12 -8.22
CA SER A 27 3.02 -11.32 -8.06
C SER A 27 2.93 -10.02 -8.85
N ASN A 28 3.65 -8.99 -8.40
CA ASN A 28 3.73 -7.70 -9.09
C ASN A 28 5.05 -7.51 -9.86
N ASP A 29 6.02 -8.38 -9.64
CA ASP A 29 7.38 -8.26 -10.20
C ASP A 29 7.80 -9.49 -11.00
N VAL A 30 8.30 -10.54 -10.33
CA VAL A 30 8.76 -11.80 -10.94
C VAL A 30 7.96 -12.99 -10.39
N ILE A 31 8.25 -14.19 -10.84
CA ILE A 31 7.61 -15.41 -10.30
C ILE A 31 8.23 -15.71 -8.93
N HIS A 32 7.38 -15.94 -7.95
CA HIS A 32 7.68 -16.45 -6.62
C HIS A 32 6.88 -17.72 -6.35
N ALA A 33 7.10 -18.39 -5.23
CA ALA A 33 6.23 -19.47 -4.78
C ALA A 33 5.95 -19.38 -3.28
N PHE A 34 4.68 -19.46 -2.93
CA PHE A 34 4.27 -19.66 -1.54
C PHE A 34 4.38 -21.15 -1.21
N ALA A 35 5.30 -21.51 -0.32
CA ALA A 35 5.51 -22.89 0.05
C ALA A 35 5.66 -23.05 1.56
N VAL A 36 4.90 -23.97 2.13
CA VAL A 36 4.98 -24.40 3.53
C VAL A 36 5.06 -25.93 3.54
N PRO A 37 6.25 -26.51 3.65
CA PRO A 37 6.46 -27.96 3.54
C PRO A 37 5.62 -28.78 4.52
N SER A 38 5.44 -28.29 5.75
CA SER A 38 4.62 -28.96 6.77
C SER A 38 3.14 -29.10 6.39
N PHE A 39 2.65 -28.29 5.44
CA PHE A 39 1.29 -28.40 4.91
C PHE A 39 1.22 -29.13 3.57
N GLY A 40 2.38 -29.54 3.03
CA GLY A 40 2.47 -30.23 1.75
C GLY A 40 2.06 -29.36 0.55
N ILE A 41 2.23 -28.02 0.66
CA ILE A 41 1.81 -27.10 -0.40
C ILE A 41 2.99 -26.29 -0.96
N LYS A 42 2.96 -26.12 -2.27
CA LYS A 42 3.71 -25.13 -3.05
C LYS A 42 2.76 -24.55 -4.08
N GLN A 43 2.66 -23.24 -4.16
CA GLN A 43 1.86 -22.54 -5.18
C GLN A 43 2.62 -21.35 -5.71
N ASP A 44 2.86 -21.35 -7.02
CA ASP A 44 3.55 -20.24 -7.68
C ASP A 44 2.69 -18.99 -7.68
N ALA A 45 3.34 -17.86 -7.48
CA ALA A 45 2.78 -16.51 -7.59
C ALA A 45 3.35 -15.91 -8.88
N ILE A 46 2.52 -15.80 -9.92
CA ILE A 46 2.93 -15.43 -11.28
C ILE A 46 2.35 -14.08 -11.64
N PRO A 47 3.17 -13.13 -12.19
CA PRO A 47 2.67 -11.84 -12.64
C PRO A 47 1.55 -11.98 -13.69
N GLY A 48 0.46 -11.23 -13.49
CA GLY A 48 -0.70 -11.25 -14.39
C GLY A 48 -1.65 -12.46 -14.22
N PHE A 49 -1.33 -13.41 -13.34
CA PHE A 49 -2.19 -14.57 -13.05
C PHE A 49 -2.60 -14.58 -11.59
N VAL A 50 -3.84 -14.99 -11.36
CA VAL A 50 -4.34 -15.33 -10.02
C VAL A 50 -4.40 -16.84 -9.92
N ARG A 51 -3.61 -17.40 -9.00
CA ARG A 51 -3.55 -18.84 -8.74
C ARG A 51 -4.07 -19.13 -7.34
N ASP A 52 -4.50 -20.36 -7.09
CA ASP A 52 -4.93 -20.72 -5.76
C ASP A 52 -4.55 -22.15 -5.37
N THR A 53 -4.42 -22.35 -4.08
CA THR A 53 -4.26 -23.65 -3.42
C THR A 53 -5.00 -23.62 -2.10
N TRP A 54 -4.98 -24.72 -1.36
CA TRP A 54 -5.56 -24.78 -0.04
C TRP A 54 -4.82 -25.74 0.86
N PHE A 55 -4.96 -25.53 2.16
CA PHE A 55 -4.51 -26.48 3.19
C PHE A 55 -5.48 -26.52 4.36
N ARG A 56 -5.31 -27.50 5.23
CA ARG A 56 -5.97 -27.62 6.52
C ARG A 56 -4.95 -28.04 7.56
N ALA A 57 -4.62 -27.14 8.47
CA ALA A 57 -3.72 -27.43 9.58
C ALA A 57 -4.49 -28.09 10.72
N GLU A 58 -4.04 -29.27 11.15
CA GLU A 58 -4.73 -30.08 12.18
C GLU A 58 -4.20 -29.85 13.59
N LYS A 59 -3.05 -29.16 13.73
CA LYS A 59 -2.43 -28.85 15.02
C LYS A 59 -2.13 -27.38 15.14
N ILE A 60 -2.38 -26.83 16.33
CA ILE A 60 -1.99 -25.46 16.70
C ILE A 60 -0.46 -25.41 16.77
N GLY A 61 0.15 -24.31 16.31
CA GLY A 61 1.59 -24.12 16.33
C GLY A 61 2.06 -23.14 15.28
N ASP A 62 3.38 -22.99 15.22
CA ASP A 62 4.07 -22.11 14.29
C ASP A 62 4.69 -22.96 13.18
N TYR A 63 4.39 -22.61 11.93
CA TYR A 63 4.83 -23.33 10.74
C TYR A 63 5.64 -22.39 9.87
N ARG A 64 6.76 -22.86 9.39
CA ARG A 64 7.69 -22.07 8.59
C ARG A 64 7.70 -22.56 7.15
N GLY A 65 7.83 -21.61 6.27
CA GLY A 65 8.02 -21.82 4.85
C GLY A 65 8.93 -20.76 4.27
N GLN A 66 9.11 -20.81 2.97
CA GLN A 66 9.98 -19.89 2.25
C GLN A 66 9.54 -19.81 0.79
N CYS A 67 9.95 -18.77 0.08
CA CYS A 67 9.84 -18.75 -1.36
C CYS A 67 10.58 -19.95 -1.96
N GLN A 68 9.92 -20.73 -2.82
CA GLN A 68 10.48 -21.91 -3.48
C GLN A 68 10.51 -21.79 -5.02
N GLU A 69 10.55 -20.54 -5.51
CA GLU A 69 10.83 -20.24 -6.92
C GLU A 69 11.93 -19.21 -6.98
N LEU A 70 13.02 -19.50 -7.71
CA LEU A 70 14.16 -18.59 -7.79
C LEU A 70 13.72 -17.25 -8.38
N CYS A 71 13.74 -16.21 -7.56
CA CYS A 71 13.13 -14.90 -7.85
C CYS A 71 14.14 -13.75 -7.88
N GLY A 72 15.43 -14.01 -7.67
CA GLY A 72 16.49 -12.99 -7.77
C GLY A 72 17.37 -12.88 -6.53
N LYS A 73 17.99 -11.73 -6.35
CA LYS A 73 19.05 -11.48 -5.37
C LYS A 73 18.67 -11.80 -3.91
N GLU A 74 17.41 -11.58 -3.53
CA GLU A 74 16.96 -11.75 -2.15
C GLU A 74 16.04 -12.97 -1.98
N HIS A 75 16.10 -13.91 -2.90
CA HIS A 75 15.29 -15.13 -2.87
C HIS A 75 15.36 -15.87 -1.52
N ALA A 76 16.54 -15.96 -0.91
CA ALA A 76 16.74 -16.62 0.38
C ALA A 76 16.18 -15.82 1.59
N TYR A 77 15.81 -14.56 1.40
CA TYR A 77 15.36 -13.65 2.46
C TYR A 77 13.84 -13.39 2.41
N MET A 78 13.08 -14.35 1.91
CA MET A 78 11.61 -14.31 1.80
C MET A 78 10.98 -15.43 2.64
N PRO A 79 11.07 -15.37 3.98
CA PRO A 79 10.48 -16.38 4.84
C PRO A 79 8.95 -16.25 4.88
N ILE A 80 8.29 -17.38 5.14
CA ILE A 80 6.86 -17.45 5.40
C ILE A 80 6.68 -17.96 6.83
N HIS A 81 5.80 -17.32 7.58
CA HIS A 81 5.40 -17.77 8.90
C HIS A 81 3.88 -17.87 8.96
N VAL A 82 3.39 -19.08 9.18
CA VAL A 82 1.97 -19.36 9.41
C VAL A 82 1.78 -19.76 10.87
N LYS A 83 0.96 -18.98 11.58
CA LYS A 83 0.57 -19.25 12.97
C LYS A 83 -0.82 -19.86 13.00
N VAL A 84 -0.90 -21.13 13.35
CA VAL A 84 -2.16 -21.85 13.51
C VAL A 84 -2.63 -21.68 14.94
N VAL A 85 -3.84 -21.18 15.12
CA VAL A 85 -4.41 -20.85 16.44
C VAL A 85 -5.78 -21.53 16.64
N SER A 86 -6.31 -21.49 17.86
CA SER A 86 -7.69 -21.92 18.12
C SER A 86 -8.71 -21.08 17.37
N ALA A 87 -9.93 -21.57 17.20
CA ALA A 87 -11.00 -20.78 16.58
C ALA A 87 -11.31 -19.50 17.39
N GLU A 88 -11.21 -19.59 18.70
CA GLU A 88 -11.43 -18.46 19.61
C GLU A 88 -10.34 -17.40 19.46
N ASP A 89 -9.06 -17.80 19.48
CA ASP A 89 -7.95 -16.88 19.31
C ASP A 89 -7.90 -16.28 17.91
N TYR A 90 -8.33 -17.03 16.91
CA TYR A 90 -8.50 -16.50 15.55
C TYR A 90 -9.56 -15.40 15.51
N ALA A 91 -10.70 -15.59 16.16
CA ALA A 91 -11.75 -14.56 16.25
C ALA A 91 -11.23 -13.29 16.95
N LYS A 92 -10.53 -13.45 18.08
CA LYS A 92 -9.89 -12.33 18.78
C LYS A 92 -8.88 -11.58 17.90
N TRP A 93 -8.05 -12.32 17.16
CA TRP A 93 -7.08 -11.73 16.24
C TRP A 93 -7.78 -10.94 15.11
N VAL A 94 -8.83 -11.49 14.51
CA VAL A 94 -9.62 -10.80 13.48
C VAL A 94 -10.20 -9.49 14.02
N ASP A 95 -10.72 -9.49 15.25
CA ASP A 95 -11.27 -8.27 15.87
C ASP A 95 -10.19 -7.21 16.14
N VAL A 96 -9.00 -7.63 16.56
CA VAL A 96 -7.85 -6.72 16.74
C VAL A 96 -7.43 -6.12 15.38
N GLU A 97 -7.33 -6.95 14.33
CA GLU A 97 -6.94 -6.48 13.00
C GLU A 97 -7.99 -5.53 12.40
N LYS A 98 -9.29 -5.84 12.57
CA LYS A 98 -10.37 -4.94 12.14
C LYS A 98 -10.32 -3.59 12.84
N LYS A 99 -10.09 -3.59 14.17
CA LYS A 99 -9.92 -2.35 14.94
C LYS A 99 -8.68 -1.56 14.50
N ALA A 100 -7.56 -2.24 14.24
CA ALA A 100 -6.35 -1.61 13.74
C ALA A 100 -6.53 -1.02 12.33
N LEU A 101 -7.26 -1.71 11.45
CA LEU A 101 -7.65 -1.21 10.14
C LEU A 101 -8.59 0.00 10.25
N ALA A 102 -9.60 -0.08 11.11
CA ALA A 102 -10.53 1.03 11.35
C ALA A 102 -9.81 2.26 11.95
N ALA A 103 -8.83 2.05 12.82
CA ALA A 103 -8.01 3.13 13.37
C ALA A 103 -7.06 3.77 12.33
N LYS A 104 -6.69 3.00 11.28
CA LYS A 104 -5.93 3.50 10.14
C LYS A 104 -6.83 4.07 9.04
N ALA A 105 -8.11 3.70 9.02
CA ALA A 105 -9.08 4.28 8.12
C ALA A 105 -9.20 5.77 8.45
N ASP A 106 -9.08 6.59 7.44
CA ASP A 106 -9.23 8.02 7.60
C ASP A 106 -10.65 8.34 8.05
N ASP A 107 -10.78 9.07 9.14
CA ASP A 107 -12.06 9.63 9.56
C ASP A 107 -12.48 10.70 8.53
N PRO A 108 -13.53 10.48 7.73
CA PRO A 108 -13.94 11.43 6.70
C PRO A 108 -14.46 12.75 7.30
N SER A 109 -14.80 12.77 8.59
CA SER A 109 -15.27 13.96 9.31
C SER A 109 -14.12 14.80 9.89
N LYS A 110 -12.89 14.24 9.92
CA LYS A 110 -11.73 14.95 10.46
C LYS A 110 -11.37 16.15 9.59
N VAL A 111 -11.42 17.33 10.19
CA VAL A 111 -10.89 18.55 9.58
C VAL A 111 -9.40 18.62 9.85
N TRP A 112 -8.62 18.64 8.80
CA TRP A 112 -7.17 18.71 8.87
C TRP A 112 -6.67 20.14 8.92
N THR A 113 -5.59 20.38 9.68
CA THR A 113 -4.81 21.63 9.58
C THR A 113 -3.85 21.57 8.39
N LEU A 114 -3.42 22.71 7.89
CA LEU A 114 -2.43 22.79 6.81
C LEU A 114 -1.13 22.05 7.19
N GLN A 115 -0.69 22.20 8.42
CA GLN A 115 0.55 21.60 8.91
C GLN A 115 0.46 20.06 8.98
N ASP A 116 -0.61 19.54 9.59
CA ASP A 116 -0.76 18.10 9.79
C ASP A 116 -0.94 17.35 8.47
N ILE A 117 -1.75 17.90 7.57
CA ILE A 117 -2.00 17.25 6.28
C ILE A 117 -0.79 17.37 5.35
N SER A 118 -0.03 18.47 5.40
CA SER A 118 1.22 18.62 4.63
C SER A 118 2.28 17.61 5.09
N ALA A 119 2.43 17.38 6.40
CA ALA A 119 3.35 16.39 6.93
C ALA A 119 3.01 14.95 6.49
N ARG A 120 1.71 14.65 6.34
CA ARG A 120 1.26 13.39 5.71
C ARG A 120 1.56 13.38 4.21
N GLY A 121 1.30 14.49 3.53
CA GLY A 121 1.52 14.66 2.09
C GLY A 121 2.96 14.46 1.67
N GLU A 122 3.92 14.90 2.49
CA GLU A 122 5.33 14.64 2.28
C GLU A 122 5.64 13.14 2.18
N LYS A 123 5.09 12.34 3.09
CA LYS A 123 5.27 10.87 3.09
C LYS A 123 4.62 10.22 1.87
N VAL A 124 3.41 10.65 1.52
CA VAL A 124 2.71 10.16 0.33
C VAL A 124 3.48 10.53 -0.94
N TYR A 125 3.99 11.74 -1.02
CA TYR A 125 4.80 12.22 -2.15
C TYR A 125 6.09 11.40 -2.29
N ALA A 126 6.82 11.20 -1.22
CA ALA A 126 8.05 10.42 -1.23
C ALA A 126 7.83 8.98 -1.71
N ALA A 127 6.73 8.35 -1.30
CA ALA A 127 6.42 6.97 -1.63
C ALA A 127 5.89 6.78 -3.07
N ASN A 128 5.14 7.75 -3.61
CA ASN A 128 4.37 7.54 -4.85
C ASN A 128 4.74 8.49 -6.00
N CYS A 129 5.28 9.66 -5.72
CA CYS A 129 5.44 10.72 -6.71
C CYS A 129 6.91 11.06 -7.00
N ALA A 130 7.77 10.96 -5.98
CA ALA A 130 9.17 11.40 -6.06
C ALA A 130 10.00 10.61 -7.08
N ALA A 131 9.64 9.36 -7.36
CA ALA A 131 10.33 8.53 -8.36
C ALA A 131 10.30 9.18 -9.76
N CYS A 132 9.19 9.84 -10.11
CA CYS A 132 9.03 10.54 -11.39
C CYS A 132 9.31 12.04 -11.27
N HIS A 133 8.72 12.71 -10.27
CA HIS A 133 8.80 14.17 -10.13
C HIS A 133 10.02 14.64 -9.33
N GLN A 134 10.87 13.74 -8.88
CA GLN A 134 12.01 13.97 -7.99
C GLN A 134 11.62 14.55 -6.61
N ALA A 135 12.48 14.41 -5.62
CA ALA A 135 12.25 14.98 -4.28
C ALA A 135 12.13 16.51 -4.32
N THR A 136 12.75 17.15 -5.31
CA THR A 136 12.73 18.60 -5.54
C THR A 136 11.50 19.10 -6.28
N GLY A 137 10.62 18.23 -6.74
CA GLY A 137 9.44 18.61 -7.54
C GLY A 137 9.76 19.12 -8.95
N LYS A 138 11.01 19.07 -9.39
CA LYS A 138 11.44 19.65 -10.69
C LYS A 138 11.20 18.73 -11.88
N GLY A 139 10.89 17.45 -11.63
CA GLY A 139 10.77 16.46 -12.70
C GLY A 139 12.08 16.17 -13.41
N ALA A 140 12.04 15.34 -14.45
CA ALA A 140 13.19 15.03 -15.29
C ALA A 140 12.75 14.62 -16.69
N GLY A 141 13.47 15.06 -17.72
CA GLY A 141 13.17 14.72 -19.11
C GLY A 141 11.74 15.08 -19.50
N PRO A 142 10.90 14.10 -19.92
CA PRO A 142 9.52 14.35 -20.30
C PRO A 142 8.57 14.62 -19.12
N ILE A 143 9.04 14.36 -17.87
CA ILE A 143 8.25 14.54 -16.65
C ILE A 143 8.28 16.01 -16.25
N LYS A 144 7.11 16.65 -16.28
CA LYS A 144 6.97 18.07 -15.97
C LYS A 144 7.23 18.36 -14.49
N ALA A 145 7.80 19.52 -14.21
CA ALA A 145 7.94 20.03 -12.85
C ALA A 145 6.57 20.23 -12.20
N LEU A 146 6.51 20.02 -10.90
CA LEU A 146 5.42 20.44 -10.01
C LEU A 146 5.76 21.76 -9.32
N ASP A 147 7.06 21.99 -9.09
CA ASP A 147 7.58 23.24 -8.57
C ASP A 147 7.35 24.37 -9.60
N GLY A 148 6.57 25.39 -9.24
CA GLY A 148 6.18 26.48 -10.12
C GLY A 148 5.14 26.13 -11.20
N ALA A 149 4.57 24.91 -11.18
CA ALA A 149 3.62 24.49 -12.22
C ALA A 149 2.28 25.22 -12.13
N ALA A 150 1.77 25.70 -13.27
CA ALA A 150 0.52 26.46 -13.32
C ALA A 150 -0.67 25.70 -12.71
N VAL A 151 -0.78 24.39 -12.95
CA VAL A 151 -1.86 23.57 -12.38
C VAL A 151 -1.77 23.44 -10.85
N VAL A 152 -0.55 23.41 -10.30
CA VAL A 152 -0.30 23.34 -8.86
C VAL A 152 -0.56 24.69 -8.20
N LEU A 153 -0.23 25.80 -8.87
CA LEU A 153 -0.43 27.17 -8.37
C LEU A 153 -1.86 27.67 -8.59
N ASP A 154 -2.68 26.98 -9.37
CA ASP A 154 -4.05 27.40 -9.68
C ASP A 154 -4.90 27.50 -8.41
N ALA A 155 -5.71 28.55 -8.34
CA ALA A 155 -6.67 28.75 -7.25
C ALA A 155 -7.79 27.68 -7.26
N ASP A 156 -8.13 27.16 -8.45
CA ASP A 156 -9.05 26.04 -8.59
C ASP A 156 -8.36 24.72 -8.30
N LYS A 157 -8.52 24.24 -7.07
CA LYS A 157 -7.99 22.94 -6.60
C LYS A 157 -8.54 21.77 -7.39
N GLY A 158 -9.73 21.89 -7.98
CA GLY A 158 -10.38 20.86 -8.77
C GLY A 158 -9.56 20.38 -9.96
N LYS A 159 -8.73 21.24 -10.54
CA LYS A 159 -7.84 20.90 -11.67
C LYS A 159 -6.78 19.88 -11.25
N GLU A 160 -6.09 20.10 -10.13
CA GLU A 160 -5.09 19.15 -9.64
C GLU A 160 -5.73 17.86 -9.12
N ILE A 161 -6.88 17.96 -8.45
CA ILE A 161 -7.68 16.79 -8.04
C ILE A 161 -8.03 15.92 -9.25
N ALA A 162 -8.51 16.54 -10.34
CA ALA A 162 -8.87 15.82 -11.56
C ALA A 162 -7.66 15.10 -12.19
N VAL A 163 -6.48 15.73 -12.17
CA VAL A 163 -5.23 15.11 -12.66
C VAL A 163 -4.88 13.86 -11.87
N LEU A 164 -4.95 13.93 -10.54
CA LEU A 164 -4.64 12.75 -9.72
C LEU A 164 -5.70 11.65 -9.84
N LEU A 165 -6.97 12.01 -9.97
CA LEU A 165 -8.03 11.01 -10.12
C LEU A 165 -8.03 10.34 -11.48
N ASN A 166 -7.74 11.06 -12.56
CA ASN A 166 -7.92 10.58 -13.93
C ASN A 166 -6.61 10.31 -14.68
N GLY A 167 -5.48 10.79 -14.13
CA GLY A 167 -4.21 10.76 -14.86
C GLY A 167 -4.16 11.82 -15.97
N GLN A 168 -3.05 11.86 -16.70
CA GLN A 168 -2.84 12.75 -17.84
C GLN A 168 -2.01 12.07 -18.95
N ASN A 169 -2.06 12.66 -20.16
CA ASN A 169 -1.20 12.31 -21.29
C ASN A 169 -1.20 10.81 -21.61
N ASN A 170 -2.40 10.21 -21.78
CA ASN A 170 -2.57 8.79 -22.14
C ASN A 170 -1.85 7.82 -21.17
N GLY A 171 -1.84 8.17 -19.85
CA GLY A 171 -1.24 7.33 -18.81
C GLY A 171 0.22 7.65 -18.48
N ALA A 172 0.86 8.64 -19.14
CA ALA A 172 2.20 9.09 -18.75
C ALA A 172 2.23 9.60 -17.30
N MET A 173 1.16 10.27 -16.85
CA MET A 173 0.84 10.48 -15.44
C MET A 173 -0.32 9.52 -15.08
N PRO A 174 -0.08 8.47 -14.30
CA PRO A 174 -1.11 7.50 -13.97
C PRO A 174 -2.20 8.08 -13.09
N ALA A 175 -3.40 7.50 -13.16
CA ALA A 175 -4.45 7.80 -12.19
C ALA A 175 -4.13 7.18 -10.82
N TRP A 176 -4.41 7.91 -9.76
CA TRP A 176 -4.13 7.52 -8.37
C TRP A 176 -5.40 7.22 -7.56
N LYS A 177 -6.41 6.67 -8.24
CA LYS A 177 -7.72 6.32 -7.62
C LYS A 177 -7.60 5.34 -6.44
N GLN A 178 -6.53 4.57 -6.36
CA GLN A 178 -6.27 3.61 -5.29
C GLN A 178 -5.80 4.27 -3.97
N LEU A 179 -5.33 5.51 -4.00
CA LEU A 179 -5.01 6.24 -2.78
C LEU A 179 -6.28 6.67 -2.04
N SER A 180 -6.20 6.76 -0.72
CA SER A 180 -7.31 7.27 0.10
C SER A 180 -7.58 8.74 -0.19
N ASP A 181 -8.80 9.21 0.13
CA ASP A 181 -9.15 10.61 -0.04
C ASP A 181 -8.25 11.52 0.80
N THR A 182 -7.86 11.07 1.99
CA THR A 182 -6.92 11.80 2.84
C THR A 182 -5.52 11.84 2.23
N ASP A 183 -5.03 10.75 1.63
CA ASP A 183 -3.72 10.73 0.99
C ASP A 183 -3.68 11.63 -0.25
N LEU A 184 -4.73 11.64 -1.06
CA LEU A 184 -4.86 12.54 -2.20
C LEU A 184 -4.93 14.01 -1.75
N ALA A 185 -5.76 14.33 -0.76
CA ALA A 185 -5.83 15.67 -0.19
C ALA A 185 -4.48 16.13 0.38
N ALA A 186 -3.79 15.20 1.06
CA ALA A 186 -2.50 15.44 1.67
C ALA A 186 -1.41 15.74 0.63
N VAL A 187 -1.28 14.92 -0.40
CA VAL A 187 -0.24 15.13 -1.42
C VAL A 187 -0.50 16.39 -2.24
N ILE A 188 -1.76 16.71 -2.56
CA ILE A 188 -2.11 17.96 -3.25
C ILE A 188 -1.77 19.18 -2.36
N THR A 189 -2.16 19.12 -1.09
CA THR A 189 -1.82 20.21 -0.15
C THR A 189 -0.30 20.39 -0.02
N TYR A 190 0.45 19.29 0.04
CA TYR A 190 1.91 19.29 0.10
C TYR A 190 2.51 19.95 -1.15
N THR A 191 2.14 19.53 -2.35
CA THR A 191 2.67 20.06 -3.62
C THR A 191 2.37 21.55 -3.77
N LYS A 192 1.19 22.00 -3.34
CA LYS A 192 0.77 23.39 -3.38
C LYS A 192 1.54 24.29 -2.41
N ASN A 193 2.17 23.74 -1.38
CA ASN A 193 2.79 24.52 -0.31
C ASN A 193 4.27 24.20 -0.08
N ASN A 194 4.87 23.35 -0.92
CA ASN A 194 6.28 22.98 -0.80
C ASN A 194 7.13 23.59 -1.94
N TRP A 195 8.43 23.49 -1.80
CA TRP A 195 9.47 24.08 -2.67
C TRP A 195 9.26 25.59 -2.81
N SER A 196 9.13 26.10 -4.04
CA SER A 196 8.77 27.51 -4.26
C SER A 196 7.27 27.76 -4.22
N ASN A 197 6.44 26.71 -4.22
CA ASN A 197 4.98 26.82 -4.16
C ASN A 197 4.55 27.20 -2.74
N LYS A 198 3.92 28.34 -2.58
CA LYS A 198 3.44 28.87 -1.28
C LYS A 198 2.03 29.43 -1.41
N THR A 199 1.11 28.58 -1.88
CA THR A 199 -0.26 29.03 -2.17
C THR A 199 -1.11 29.26 -0.92
N GLY A 200 -0.74 28.65 0.22
CA GLY A 200 -1.57 28.62 1.43
C GLY A 200 -2.83 27.77 1.30
N GLN A 201 -3.05 27.13 0.16
CA GLN A 201 -4.24 26.34 -0.09
C GLN A 201 -4.19 25.00 0.65
N LEU A 202 -5.28 24.69 1.31
CA LEU A 202 -5.54 23.44 2.02
C LEU A 202 -6.64 22.67 1.27
N VAL A 203 -6.37 21.43 0.92
CA VAL A 203 -7.37 20.49 0.38
C VAL A 203 -7.82 19.57 1.50
N GLN A 204 -9.13 19.46 1.72
CA GLN A 204 -9.71 18.54 2.69
C GLN A 204 -10.12 17.22 2.00
N PRO A 205 -10.09 16.08 2.72
CA PRO A 205 -10.53 14.79 2.18
C PRO A 205 -11.95 14.85 1.58
N ALA A 206 -12.86 15.61 2.19
CA ALA A 206 -14.22 15.78 1.68
C ALA A 206 -14.28 16.38 0.26
N GLU A 207 -13.29 17.20 -0.13
CA GLU A 207 -13.20 17.74 -1.49
C GLU A 207 -12.85 16.64 -2.51
N ILE A 208 -12.02 15.67 -2.10
CA ILE A 208 -11.69 14.50 -2.93
C ILE A 208 -12.89 13.57 -3.06
N THR A 209 -13.57 13.27 -1.94
CA THR A 209 -14.80 12.47 -1.93
C THR A 209 -15.84 13.06 -2.88
N ALA A 210 -16.07 14.37 -2.82
CA ALA A 210 -17.01 15.07 -3.71
C ALA A 210 -16.58 15.01 -5.19
N ALA A 211 -15.28 15.00 -5.47
CA ALA A 211 -14.77 14.90 -6.83
C ALA A 211 -14.85 13.48 -7.41
N ARG A 212 -14.76 12.43 -6.57
CA ARG A 212 -14.94 11.03 -7.01
C ARG A 212 -16.38 10.69 -7.38
N GLY A 213 -17.35 11.38 -6.80
CA GLY A 213 -18.78 11.14 -7.05
C GLY A 213 -19.32 11.83 -8.31
N LYS A 214 -18.46 12.54 -9.03
CA LYS A 214 -18.75 13.17 -10.32
C LYS A 214 -18.11 12.35 -11.44
#